data_dcb456457796942aff55a5cecf503f23
#
_entry.id   dcb456457796942aff55a5cecf503f23
#
_cell.length_a   1.000
_cell.length_b   1.000
_cell.length_c   1.000
_cell.angle_alpha   90.00
_cell.angle_beta   90.00
_cell.angle_gamma   90.00
#
_symmetry.space_group_name_H-M   'P 1'
#
loop_
_entity.id
_entity.type
_entity.pdbx_description
1 polymer ?
#
loop_
_entity_poly.entity_id
_entity_poly.type
_entity_poly.pdbx_seq_one_letter_code
_entity_poly.pdbx_strand_id
1 'polypeptide(L)'
;MVAHAVTSTWNQTVYDPYVNMLRGTTEAMSAAIAGVHSLEVLPFDYCFEAPTEFSKRIARNAQLLLKKESHFDQVIDPAGGSYYIESLTTSIANEAWALFREIEDKGGYIAAFKEGFIVARVKASAEAKDKSIATRRLILLGANQYPNFTEVADKEICECKVTRKTTEENVLVPYRGAMAFEAMRMKVDRSGKTPKAFMLTCGTLGMARARAQFSCNFFACAGIRVEDNTFFKSVEEG
;
A
#
# COMPACT_ATOMS: atom_id res chain seq x y z
N MET A 1 -11.54 14.85 23.80
CA MET A 1 -11.65 14.53 22.35
C MET A 1 -11.95 13.04 22.22
N VAL A 2 -12.83 12.63 21.31
CA VAL A 2 -13.11 11.23 21.03
C VAL A 2 -12.50 10.91 19.68
N ALA A 3 -11.66 9.87 19.61
CA ALA A 3 -11.00 9.43 18.39
C ALA A 3 -11.60 8.11 17.90
N HIS A 4 -12.00 8.06 16.63
CA HIS A 4 -12.39 6.85 15.92
C HIS A 4 -11.37 6.58 14.83
N ALA A 5 -10.87 5.35 14.73
CA ALA A 5 -9.95 4.93 13.70
C ALA A 5 -10.61 3.93 12.75
N VAL A 6 -10.23 3.99 11.48
CA VAL A 6 -10.61 3.02 10.45
C VAL A 6 -9.34 2.57 9.75
N THR A 7 -9.19 1.29 9.45
CA THR A 7 -8.05 0.80 8.69
C THR A 7 -8.02 1.37 7.29
N SER A 8 -6.81 1.59 6.74
CA SER A 8 -6.62 2.29 5.48
C SER A 8 -6.98 1.41 4.27
N THR A 9 -7.67 1.98 3.29
CA THR A 9 -7.85 1.34 1.98
C THR A 9 -6.69 1.62 1.02
N TRP A 10 -5.86 2.63 1.31
CA TRP A 10 -4.81 3.08 0.40
C TRP A 10 -3.74 2.02 0.12
N ASN A 11 -3.37 1.24 1.11
CA ASN A 11 -2.35 0.18 1.03
C ASN A 11 -2.92 -1.21 0.72
N GLN A 12 -4.25 -1.36 0.63
CA GLN A 12 -4.86 -2.64 0.22
C GLN A 12 -4.55 -2.96 -1.25
N THR A 13 -4.40 -4.25 -1.54
CA THR A 13 -4.06 -4.78 -2.86
C THR A 13 -5.14 -5.73 -3.37
N VAL A 14 -5.31 -5.78 -4.69
CA VAL A 14 -6.17 -6.76 -5.39
C VAL A 14 -5.43 -8.08 -5.56
N TYR A 15 -4.12 -8.02 -5.88
CA TYR A 15 -3.25 -9.19 -5.90
C TYR A 15 -2.76 -9.50 -4.50
N ASP A 16 -2.61 -10.78 -4.20
CA ASP A 16 -2.26 -11.30 -2.89
C ASP A 16 -3.19 -10.76 -1.77
N PRO A 17 -4.52 -10.93 -1.94
CA PRO A 17 -5.53 -10.25 -1.11
C PRO A 17 -5.46 -10.66 0.35
N TYR A 18 -4.97 -11.87 0.66
CA TYR A 18 -4.84 -12.32 2.05
C TYR A 18 -3.78 -11.54 2.84
N VAL A 19 -2.83 -10.89 2.17
CA VAL A 19 -1.89 -9.97 2.83
C VAL A 19 -2.63 -8.74 3.39
N ASN A 20 -3.79 -8.38 2.85
CA ASN A 20 -4.62 -7.32 3.43
C ASN A 20 -5.11 -7.65 4.85
N MET A 21 -5.25 -8.94 5.22
CA MET A 21 -5.56 -9.33 6.60
C MET A 21 -4.41 -8.94 7.54
N LEU A 22 -3.17 -9.15 7.12
CA LEU A 22 -1.98 -8.78 7.89
C LEU A 22 -1.87 -7.26 8.02
N ARG A 23 -2.11 -6.52 6.94
CA ARG A 23 -2.14 -5.05 6.95
C ARG A 23 -3.20 -4.53 7.93
N GLY A 24 -4.45 -4.99 7.79
CA GLY A 24 -5.54 -4.60 8.67
C GLY A 24 -5.26 -4.94 10.15
N THR A 25 -4.59 -6.07 10.42
CA THR A 25 -4.21 -6.44 11.79
C THR A 25 -3.14 -5.51 12.36
N THR A 26 -2.10 -5.17 11.58
CA THR A 26 -1.03 -4.26 12.04
C THR A 26 -1.53 -2.82 12.19
N GLU A 27 -2.45 -2.37 11.33
CA GLU A 27 -3.10 -1.07 11.47
C GLU A 27 -4.00 -1.01 12.70
N ALA A 28 -4.78 -2.07 12.93
CA ALA A 28 -5.61 -2.19 14.13
C ALA A 28 -4.76 -2.21 15.41
N MET A 29 -3.62 -2.91 15.39
CA MET A 29 -2.64 -2.91 16.48
C MET A 29 -2.10 -1.51 16.75
N SER A 30 -1.73 -0.78 15.70
CA SER A 30 -1.24 0.61 15.81
C SER A 30 -2.29 1.52 16.44
N ALA A 31 -3.55 1.41 16.02
CA ALA A 31 -4.66 2.17 16.58
C ALA A 31 -4.93 1.82 18.05
N ALA A 32 -4.84 0.53 18.41
CA ALA A 32 -5.02 0.07 19.79
C ALA A 32 -3.91 0.61 20.70
N ILE A 33 -2.66 0.58 20.26
CA ILE A 33 -1.51 1.16 20.97
C ILE A 33 -1.68 2.68 21.17
N ALA A 34 -2.21 3.37 20.17
CA ALA A 34 -2.50 4.80 20.24
C ALA A 34 -3.68 5.16 21.14
N GLY A 35 -4.42 4.19 21.65
CA GLY A 35 -5.52 4.40 22.59
C GLY A 35 -6.77 5.05 21.98
N VAL A 36 -7.12 4.70 20.73
CA VAL A 36 -8.35 5.19 20.11
C VAL A 36 -9.59 4.68 20.85
N HIS A 37 -10.67 5.49 20.87
CA HIS A 37 -11.90 5.15 21.58
C HIS A 37 -12.74 4.08 20.87
N SER A 38 -12.66 4.05 19.55
CA SER A 38 -13.31 3.04 18.71
C SER A 38 -12.51 2.76 17.47
N LEU A 39 -12.63 1.55 16.94
CA LEU A 39 -11.85 1.06 15.80
C LEU A 39 -12.76 0.26 14.86
N GLU A 40 -12.65 0.54 13.57
CA GLU A 40 -13.22 -0.27 12.50
C GLU A 40 -12.09 -0.92 11.70
N VAL A 41 -12.15 -2.24 11.55
CA VAL A 41 -11.24 -3.00 10.69
C VAL A 41 -11.99 -3.39 9.43
N LEU A 42 -11.53 -2.89 8.28
CA LEU A 42 -12.12 -3.22 7.00
C LEU A 42 -11.77 -4.65 6.60
N PRO A 43 -12.71 -5.41 6.02
CA PRO A 43 -12.45 -6.72 5.45
C PRO A 43 -11.38 -6.70 4.36
N PHE A 44 -10.63 -7.79 4.21
CA PHE A 44 -9.49 -7.86 3.28
C PHE A 44 -9.89 -7.76 1.80
N ASP A 45 -11.13 -8.10 1.47
CA ASP A 45 -11.73 -8.05 0.14
C ASP A 45 -12.40 -6.70 -0.19
N TYR A 46 -12.51 -5.80 0.77
CA TYR A 46 -13.24 -4.53 0.67
C TYR A 46 -12.86 -3.67 -0.56
N CYS A 47 -11.60 -3.71 -0.98
CA CYS A 47 -11.13 -2.85 -2.06
C CYS A 47 -11.49 -3.36 -3.47
N PHE A 48 -11.90 -4.62 -3.64
CA PHE A 48 -12.12 -5.21 -4.95
C PHE A 48 -13.47 -5.92 -5.13
N GLU A 49 -14.09 -6.39 -4.04
CA GLU A 49 -15.41 -7.05 -4.10
C GLU A 49 -16.30 -6.67 -2.91
N ALA A 50 -17.53 -7.17 -2.90
CA ALA A 50 -18.41 -7.00 -1.75
C ALA A 50 -17.94 -7.90 -0.61
N PRO A 51 -17.75 -7.37 0.62
CA PRO A 51 -17.27 -8.16 1.74
C PRO A 51 -18.15 -9.37 2.05
N THR A 52 -17.51 -10.53 2.14
CA THR A 52 -18.15 -11.81 2.47
C THR A 52 -18.34 -11.95 3.99
N GLU A 53 -19.19 -12.89 4.42
CA GLU A 53 -19.32 -13.21 5.86
C GLU A 53 -18.00 -13.74 6.45
N PHE A 54 -17.19 -14.42 5.65
CA PHE A 54 -15.87 -14.88 6.05
C PHE A 54 -14.93 -13.70 6.30
N SER A 55 -14.81 -12.79 5.34
CA SER A 55 -13.90 -11.64 5.46
C SER A 55 -14.31 -10.69 6.61
N LYS A 56 -15.60 -10.45 6.79
CA LYS A 56 -16.14 -9.70 7.94
C LYS A 56 -15.80 -10.37 9.28
N ARG A 57 -15.92 -11.71 9.33
CA ARG A 57 -15.54 -12.48 10.53
C ARG A 57 -14.06 -12.33 10.85
N ILE A 58 -13.17 -12.39 9.85
CA ILE A 58 -11.73 -12.21 10.05
C ILE A 58 -11.44 -10.79 10.57
N ALA A 59 -12.02 -9.76 9.97
CA ALA A 59 -11.85 -8.38 10.40
C ALA A 59 -12.26 -8.14 11.86
N ARG A 60 -13.41 -8.74 12.27
CA ARG A 60 -13.86 -8.71 13.67
C ARG A 60 -12.90 -9.48 14.58
N ASN A 61 -12.47 -10.67 14.16
CA ASN A 61 -11.63 -11.53 14.98
C ASN A 61 -10.23 -10.93 15.17
N ALA A 62 -9.70 -10.15 14.23
CA ALA A 62 -8.45 -9.42 14.41
C ALA A 62 -8.52 -8.50 15.65
N GLN A 63 -9.61 -7.77 15.84
CA GLN A 63 -9.80 -6.92 17.02
C GLN A 63 -9.93 -7.75 18.31
N LEU A 64 -10.65 -8.88 18.26
CA LEU A 64 -10.80 -9.77 19.42
C LEU A 64 -9.46 -10.41 19.80
N LEU A 65 -8.64 -10.79 18.82
CA LEU A 65 -7.28 -11.32 19.02
C LEU A 65 -6.40 -10.29 19.73
N LEU A 66 -6.37 -9.05 19.23
CA LEU A 66 -5.61 -7.97 19.86
C LEU A 66 -6.05 -7.73 21.31
N LYS A 67 -7.34 -7.82 21.60
CA LYS A 67 -7.87 -7.61 22.95
C LYS A 67 -7.68 -8.81 23.86
N LYS A 68 -7.99 -10.04 23.39
CA LYS A 68 -8.13 -11.23 24.26
C LYS A 68 -6.88 -12.09 24.35
N GLU A 69 -6.07 -12.11 23.29
CA GLU A 69 -4.86 -12.93 23.24
C GLU A 69 -3.60 -12.08 23.35
N SER A 70 -3.58 -10.89 22.73
CA SER A 70 -2.43 -9.98 22.75
C SER A 70 -2.49 -8.94 23.88
N HIS A 71 -3.64 -8.82 24.57
CA HIS A 71 -3.84 -7.98 25.75
C HIS A 71 -3.51 -6.49 25.57
N PHE A 72 -3.75 -5.93 24.37
CA PHE A 72 -3.49 -4.51 24.09
C PHE A 72 -4.41 -3.53 24.85
N ASP A 73 -5.41 -4.02 25.53
CA ASP A 73 -6.30 -3.23 26.41
C ASP A 73 -5.84 -3.17 27.88
N GLN A 74 -4.71 -3.80 28.23
CA GLN A 74 -4.22 -3.88 29.60
C GLN A 74 -3.34 -2.68 30.01
N VAL A 75 -2.79 -1.96 29.04
CA VAL A 75 -1.87 -0.85 29.28
C VAL A 75 -2.35 0.40 28.55
N ILE A 76 -2.42 1.51 29.28
CA ILE A 76 -2.74 2.82 28.72
C ILE A 76 -1.43 3.49 28.33
N ASP A 77 -1.38 4.03 27.10
CA ASP A 77 -0.22 4.77 26.57
C ASP A 77 1.12 4.01 26.72
N PRO A 78 1.24 2.80 26.13
CA PRO A 78 2.43 1.96 26.30
C PRO A 78 3.71 2.59 25.70
N ALA A 79 3.58 3.61 24.83
CA ALA A 79 4.69 4.34 24.24
C ALA A 79 5.08 5.61 25.01
N GLY A 80 4.32 5.97 26.03
CA GLY A 80 4.53 7.17 26.86
C GLY A 80 5.94 7.23 27.45
N GLY A 81 6.60 8.38 27.36
CA GLY A 81 7.99 8.61 27.81
C GLY A 81 9.09 8.07 26.91
N SER A 82 8.74 7.44 25.76
CA SER A 82 9.75 7.09 24.74
C SER A 82 10.27 8.35 24.06
N TYR A 83 11.56 8.65 24.19
CA TYR A 83 12.18 9.85 23.61
C TYR A 83 11.90 10.01 22.11
N TYR A 84 11.96 8.92 21.36
CA TYR A 84 11.68 8.92 19.93
C TYR A 84 10.21 9.25 19.63
N ILE A 85 9.28 8.57 20.31
CA ILE A 85 7.83 8.75 20.09
C ILE A 85 7.41 10.16 20.50
N GLU A 86 7.86 10.68 21.64
CA GLU A 86 7.56 12.03 22.11
C GLU A 86 8.07 13.09 21.14
N SER A 87 9.33 12.94 20.67
CA SER A 87 9.94 13.86 19.70
C SER A 87 9.19 13.82 18.36
N LEU A 88 8.84 12.64 17.87
CA LEU A 88 8.09 12.47 16.62
C LEU A 88 6.69 13.06 16.73
N THR A 89 5.99 12.80 17.84
CA THR A 89 4.64 13.34 18.12
C THR A 89 4.66 14.86 18.12
N THR A 90 5.64 15.46 18.80
CA THR A 90 5.82 16.91 18.84
C THR A 90 6.10 17.49 17.44
N SER A 91 6.95 16.84 16.66
CA SER A 91 7.24 17.26 15.28
C SER A 91 6.01 17.22 14.38
N ILE A 92 5.25 16.12 14.43
CA ILE A 92 4.00 15.98 13.65
C ILE A 92 2.97 17.03 14.08
N ALA A 93 2.83 17.29 15.39
CA ALA A 93 1.91 18.29 15.92
C ALA A 93 2.27 19.70 15.42
N ASN A 94 3.55 20.05 15.42
CA ASN A 94 4.02 21.36 14.94
C ASN A 94 3.78 21.54 13.44
N GLU A 95 4.04 20.53 12.62
CA GLU A 95 3.77 20.57 11.17
C GLU A 95 2.25 20.66 10.88
N ALA A 96 1.45 19.87 11.60
CA ALA A 96 -0.01 19.94 11.47
C ALA A 96 -0.55 21.31 11.87
N TRP A 97 -0.02 21.92 12.95
CA TRP A 97 -0.40 23.25 13.40
C TRP A 97 0.01 24.34 12.40
N ALA A 98 1.20 24.21 11.80
CA ALA A 98 1.66 25.14 10.77
C ALA A 98 0.71 25.10 9.53
N LEU A 99 0.36 23.90 9.08
CA LEU A 99 -0.60 23.73 7.97
C LEU A 99 -1.99 24.26 8.33
N PHE A 100 -2.45 24.03 9.55
CA PHE A 100 -3.73 24.59 10.04
C PHE A 100 -3.73 26.12 9.96
N ARG A 101 -2.69 26.77 10.43
CA ARG A 101 -2.56 28.24 10.36
C ARG A 101 -2.54 28.72 8.91
N GLU A 102 -1.80 28.06 8.02
CA GLU A 102 -1.77 28.41 6.59
C GLU A 102 -3.18 28.35 5.95
N ILE A 103 -4.02 27.40 6.38
CA ILE A 103 -5.41 27.27 5.92
C ILE A 103 -6.28 28.39 6.51
N GLU A 104 -6.09 28.73 7.78
CA GLU A 104 -6.83 29.82 8.44
C GLU A 104 -6.49 31.19 7.81
N ASP A 105 -5.23 31.45 7.49
CA ASP A 105 -4.78 32.67 6.82
C ASP A 105 -5.42 32.83 5.41
N LYS A 106 -5.89 31.74 4.81
CA LYS A 106 -6.64 31.73 3.54
C LYS A 106 -8.15 31.90 3.70
N GLY A 107 -8.63 32.23 4.89
CA GLY A 107 -10.04 32.35 5.19
C GLY A 107 -10.74 31.05 5.59
N GLY A 108 -9.98 30.08 6.07
CA GLY A 108 -10.45 28.80 6.56
C GLY A 108 -10.58 27.71 5.49
N TYR A 109 -10.93 26.52 5.93
CA TYR A 109 -10.94 25.31 5.09
C TYR A 109 -11.79 25.47 3.81
N ILE A 110 -12.99 26.02 3.91
CA ILE A 110 -13.92 26.12 2.77
C ILE A 110 -13.36 27.07 1.68
N ALA A 111 -12.77 28.20 2.08
CA ALA A 111 -12.16 29.14 1.14
C ALA A 111 -10.94 28.51 0.47
N ALA A 112 -10.02 27.95 1.25
CA ALA A 112 -8.83 27.27 0.76
C ALA A 112 -9.13 26.08 -0.17
N PHE A 113 -10.23 25.34 0.09
CA PHE A 113 -10.67 24.26 -0.79
C PHE A 113 -11.19 24.81 -2.14
N LYS A 114 -12.03 25.85 -2.11
CA LYS A 114 -12.56 26.48 -3.33
C LYS A 114 -11.46 27.11 -4.19
N GLU A 115 -10.41 27.64 -3.58
CA GLU A 115 -9.21 28.14 -4.26
C GLU A 115 -8.34 27.04 -4.86
N GLY A 116 -8.62 25.74 -4.54
CA GLY A 116 -7.82 24.61 -4.99
C GLY A 116 -6.55 24.34 -4.16
N PHE A 117 -6.28 25.11 -3.11
CA PHE A 117 -5.09 24.97 -2.27
C PHE A 117 -5.00 23.57 -1.63
N ILE A 118 -6.12 23.11 -1.02
CA ILE A 118 -6.17 21.79 -0.38
C ILE A 118 -5.91 20.68 -1.41
N VAL A 119 -6.57 20.77 -2.57
CA VAL A 119 -6.43 19.79 -3.64
C VAL A 119 -5.01 19.76 -4.20
N ALA A 120 -4.36 20.91 -4.37
CA ALA A 120 -2.97 21.00 -4.81
C ALA A 120 -1.99 20.34 -3.84
N ARG A 121 -2.16 20.57 -2.54
CA ARG A 121 -1.33 19.95 -1.47
C ARG A 121 -1.49 18.42 -1.45
N VAL A 122 -2.74 17.94 -1.55
CA VAL A 122 -3.02 16.50 -1.60
C VAL A 122 -2.44 15.86 -2.86
N LYS A 123 -2.58 16.49 -4.03
CA LYS A 123 -1.99 16.04 -5.30
C LYS A 123 -0.46 15.94 -5.21
N ALA A 124 0.21 16.96 -4.69
CA ALA A 124 1.67 16.95 -4.52
C ALA A 124 2.13 15.79 -3.61
N SER A 125 1.42 15.55 -2.50
CA SER A 125 1.69 14.42 -1.61
C SER A 125 1.46 13.07 -2.31
N ALA A 126 0.39 12.95 -3.10
CA ALA A 126 0.08 11.75 -3.89
C ALA A 126 1.17 11.47 -4.93
N GLU A 127 1.62 12.48 -5.69
CA GLU A 127 2.68 12.35 -6.68
C GLU A 127 4.01 11.93 -6.06
N ALA A 128 4.36 12.47 -4.90
CA ALA A 128 5.56 12.06 -4.16
C ALA A 128 5.49 10.59 -3.72
N LYS A 129 4.33 10.14 -3.23
CA LYS A 129 4.08 8.73 -2.87
C LYS A 129 4.13 7.84 -4.10
N ASP A 130 3.47 8.21 -5.19
CA ASP A 130 3.45 7.45 -6.45
C ASP A 130 4.85 7.28 -7.02
N LYS A 131 5.67 8.34 -6.99
CA LYS A 131 7.09 8.28 -7.36
C LYS A 131 7.89 7.33 -6.46
N SER A 132 7.62 7.34 -5.16
CA SER A 132 8.29 6.46 -4.20
C SER A 132 7.90 5.00 -4.42
N ILE A 133 6.65 4.72 -4.79
CA ILE A 133 6.16 3.39 -5.15
C ILE A 133 6.78 2.94 -6.47
N ALA A 134 6.77 3.80 -7.51
CA ALA A 134 7.32 3.49 -8.82
C ALA A 134 8.83 3.18 -8.75
N THR A 135 9.57 3.90 -7.92
CA THR A 135 11.01 3.67 -7.68
C THR A 135 11.29 2.60 -6.62
N ARG A 136 10.27 1.93 -6.09
CA ARG A 136 10.37 0.88 -5.05
C ARG A 136 11.04 1.36 -3.74
N ARG A 137 11.04 2.67 -3.47
CA ARG A 137 11.45 3.23 -2.18
C ARG A 137 10.36 3.03 -1.12
N LEU A 138 9.10 3.10 -1.53
CA LEU A 138 7.95 2.70 -0.72
C LEU A 138 7.47 1.35 -1.24
N ILE A 139 7.54 0.34 -0.38
CA ILE A 139 7.21 -1.05 -0.72
C ILE A 139 5.74 -1.31 -0.37
N LEU A 140 5.02 -1.82 -1.35
CA LEU A 140 3.71 -2.44 -1.19
C LEU A 140 3.87 -3.93 -1.51
N LEU A 141 3.93 -4.74 -0.47
CA LEU A 141 4.16 -6.18 -0.56
C LEU A 141 3.13 -6.84 -1.49
N GLY A 142 3.60 -7.71 -2.39
CA GLY A 142 2.74 -8.36 -3.38
C GLY A 142 2.45 -7.52 -4.62
N ALA A 143 2.63 -6.19 -4.57
CA ALA A 143 2.39 -5.27 -5.69
C ALA A 143 3.67 -4.87 -6.41
N ASN A 144 4.53 -4.04 -5.79
CA ASN A 144 5.78 -3.57 -6.38
C ASN A 144 7.02 -4.31 -5.88
N GLN A 145 6.86 -5.20 -4.91
CA GLN A 145 7.90 -6.06 -4.36
C GLN A 145 7.29 -7.38 -3.87
N TYR A 146 8.05 -8.48 -4.00
CA TYR A 146 7.65 -9.82 -3.58
C TYR A 146 6.28 -10.27 -4.15
N PRO A 147 6.05 -10.15 -5.46
CA PRO A 147 4.77 -10.56 -6.04
C PRO A 147 4.60 -12.09 -5.99
N ASN A 148 3.37 -12.54 -5.76
CA ASN A 148 3.02 -13.94 -6.01
C ASN A 148 2.81 -14.14 -7.52
N PHE A 149 3.82 -14.68 -8.20
CA PHE A 149 3.83 -14.78 -9.67
C PHE A 149 2.79 -15.77 -10.21
N THR A 150 2.44 -16.79 -9.42
CA THR A 150 1.49 -17.84 -9.85
C THR A 150 0.03 -17.44 -9.71
N GLU A 151 -0.24 -16.32 -9.02
CA GLU A 151 -1.57 -15.79 -8.84
C GLU A 151 -2.04 -15.07 -10.11
N VAL A 152 -3.27 -15.30 -10.49
CA VAL A 152 -3.99 -14.57 -11.52
C VAL A 152 -5.20 -13.90 -10.86
N ALA A 153 -5.39 -12.61 -11.12
CA ALA A 153 -6.55 -11.90 -10.58
C ALA A 153 -7.85 -12.53 -11.08
N ASP A 154 -8.86 -12.57 -10.20
CA ASP A 154 -10.17 -13.05 -10.59
C ASP A 154 -10.70 -12.27 -11.81
N LYS A 155 -11.24 -12.99 -12.78
CA LYS A 155 -11.77 -12.40 -14.02
C LYS A 155 -12.96 -11.47 -13.77
N GLU A 156 -13.66 -11.66 -12.66
CA GLU A 156 -14.80 -10.83 -12.26
C GLU A 156 -14.41 -9.48 -11.68
N ILE A 157 -13.14 -9.31 -11.26
CA ILE A 157 -12.68 -8.03 -10.74
C ILE A 157 -12.72 -6.98 -11.84
N CYS A 158 -13.54 -5.94 -11.65
CA CYS A 158 -13.65 -4.83 -12.58
C CYS A 158 -12.34 -4.05 -12.72
N GLU A 159 -11.95 -3.73 -13.96
CA GLU A 159 -10.80 -2.84 -14.23
C GLU A 159 -10.93 -1.47 -13.54
N CYS A 160 -12.15 -1.02 -13.28
CA CYS A 160 -12.41 0.19 -12.53
C CYS A 160 -11.79 0.17 -11.11
N LYS A 161 -11.50 -1.01 -10.55
CA LYS A 161 -10.87 -1.17 -9.25
C LYS A 161 -9.35 -0.92 -9.27
N VAL A 162 -8.73 -1.05 -10.43
CA VAL A 162 -7.29 -0.83 -10.63
C VAL A 162 -6.98 0.40 -11.48
N THR A 163 -8.00 1.08 -12.00
CA THR A 163 -7.83 2.30 -12.79
C THR A 163 -8.14 3.53 -11.93
N ARG A 164 -7.15 4.41 -11.79
CA ARG A 164 -7.36 5.69 -11.11
C ARG A 164 -8.31 6.56 -11.94
N LYS A 165 -9.38 7.03 -11.33
CA LYS A 165 -10.30 7.97 -11.98
C LYS A 165 -9.57 9.28 -12.27
N THR A 166 -9.80 9.85 -13.45
CA THR A 166 -9.32 11.19 -13.77
C THR A 166 -10.07 12.18 -12.89
N THR A 167 -9.35 13.06 -12.25
CA THR A 167 -9.94 14.09 -11.40
C THR A 167 -10.40 15.28 -12.23
N GLU A 168 -11.65 15.67 -12.04
CA GLU A 168 -12.07 17.03 -12.35
C GLU A 168 -11.29 18.02 -11.47
N GLU A 169 -11.21 19.26 -11.88
CA GLU A 169 -10.59 20.31 -11.07
C GLU A 169 -11.29 20.40 -9.70
N ASN A 170 -10.49 20.52 -8.64
CA ASN A 170 -10.94 20.65 -7.26
C ASN A 170 -11.76 19.47 -6.69
N VAL A 171 -11.47 18.24 -7.14
CA VAL A 171 -12.05 17.03 -6.56
C VAL A 171 -10.96 16.14 -5.96
N LEU A 172 -11.19 15.67 -4.73
CA LEU A 172 -10.37 14.65 -4.08
C LEU A 172 -10.93 13.26 -4.41
N VAL A 173 -10.20 12.50 -5.22
CA VAL A 173 -10.59 11.13 -5.59
C VAL A 173 -9.75 10.13 -4.81
N PRO A 174 -10.37 9.28 -3.97
CA PRO A 174 -9.69 8.18 -3.32
C PRO A 174 -9.04 7.23 -4.33
N TYR A 175 -7.83 6.78 -4.03
CA TYR A 175 -7.11 5.80 -4.83
C TYR A 175 -6.24 4.90 -3.94
N ARG A 176 -5.78 3.77 -4.49
CA ARG A 176 -4.88 2.84 -3.80
C ARG A 176 -3.47 2.93 -4.40
N GLY A 177 -2.47 2.82 -3.54
CA GLY A 177 -1.08 2.93 -3.96
C GLY A 177 -0.63 1.85 -4.96
N ALA A 178 -1.25 0.67 -4.91
CA ALA A 178 -0.92 -0.46 -5.80
C ALA A 178 -1.51 -0.36 -7.21
N MET A 179 -2.49 0.52 -7.45
CA MET A 179 -3.32 0.52 -8.68
C MET A 179 -2.52 0.50 -9.98
N ALA A 180 -1.41 1.23 -10.06
CA ALA A 180 -0.61 1.30 -11.30
C ALA A 180 0.05 -0.05 -11.64
N PHE A 181 0.60 -0.74 -10.65
CA PHE A 181 1.19 -2.08 -10.82
C PHE A 181 0.11 -3.13 -11.09
N GLU A 182 -0.99 -3.07 -10.38
CA GLU A 182 -2.13 -3.96 -10.56
C GLU A 182 -2.74 -3.83 -11.95
N ALA A 183 -2.89 -2.61 -12.45
CA ALA A 183 -3.39 -2.36 -13.81
C ALA A 183 -2.48 -2.98 -14.88
N MET A 184 -1.15 -2.87 -14.74
CA MET A 184 -0.20 -3.51 -15.65
C MET A 184 -0.33 -5.03 -15.60
N ARG A 185 -0.35 -5.61 -14.40
CA ARG A 185 -0.42 -7.05 -14.21
C ARG A 185 -1.75 -7.62 -14.69
N MET A 186 -2.86 -6.98 -14.37
CA MET A 186 -4.19 -7.39 -14.84
C MET A 186 -4.31 -7.35 -16.37
N LYS A 187 -3.67 -6.37 -17.02
CA LYS A 187 -3.61 -6.30 -18.49
C LYS A 187 -2.86 -7.48 -19.09
N VAL A 188 -1.78 -7.92 -18.46
CA VAL A 188 -1.03 -9.12 -18.86
C VAL A 188 -1.88 -10.37 -18.65
N ASP A 189 -2.46 -10.55 -17.47
CA ASP A 189 -3.29 -11.72 -17.14
C ASP A 189 -4.47 -11.88 -18.14
N ARG A 190 -5.13 -10.77 -18.47
CA ARG A 190 -6.28 -10.75 -19.39
C ARG A 190 -5.90 -10.92 -20.87
N SER A 191 -4.65 -10.66 -21.23
CA SER A 191 -4.18 -10.86 -22.61
C SER A 191 -4.17 -12.34 -23.03
N GLY A 192 -4.26 -13.26 -22.08
CA GLY A 192 -4.12 -14.71 -22.29
C GLY A 192 -2.71 -15.14 -22.72
N LYS A 193 -1.76 -14.19 -22.76
CA LYS A 193 -0.36 -14.45 -23.10
C LYS A 193 0.52 -13.97 -21.96
N THR A 194 1.38 -14.83 -21.44
CA THR A 194 2.37 -14.44 -20.43
C THR A 194 3.66 -14.06 -21.16
N PRO A 195 4.03 -12.76 -21.18
CA PRO A 195 5.32 -12.35 -21.72
C PRO A 195 6.47 -13.02 -20.99
N LYS A 196 7.55 -13.31 -21.70
CA LYS A 196 8.75 -13.93 -21.14
C LYS A 196 9.94 -13.00 -21.27
N ALA A 197 10.76 -12.94 -20.22
CA ALA A 197 12.05 -12.28 -20.22
C ALA A 197 13.12 -13.33 -19.91
N PHE A 198 14.11 -13.46 -20.78
CA PHE A 198 15.26 -14.32 -20.56
C PHE A 198 16.35 -13.57 -19.81
N MET A 199 16.90 -14.17 -18.74
CA MET A 199 17.99 -13.59 -17.97
C MET A 199 19.33 -14.14 -18.47
N LEU A 200 20.01 -13.36 -19.32
CA LEU A 200 21.36 -13.69 -19.72
C LEU A 200 22.33 -13.37 -18.58
N THR A 201 22.55 -14.34 -17.71
CA THR A 201 23.41 -14.19 -16.53
C THR A 201 24.86 -14.53 -16.86
N CYS A 202 25.72 -13.52 -16.95
CA CYS A 202 27.15 -13.68 -17.17
C CYS A 202 27.96 -12.71 -16.27
N GLY A 203 29.28 -12.93 -16.20
CA GLY A 203 30.18 -12.11 -15.40
C GLY A 203 30.57 -12.75 -14.05
N THR A 204 30.75 -11.97 -12.99
CA THR A 204 31.03 -12.54 -11.66
C THR A 204 29.76 -13.10 -11.05
N LEU A 205 29.82 -14.36 -10.58
CA LEU A 205 28.65 -15.11 -10.11
C LEU A 205 27.80 -14.36 -9.07
N GLY A 206 28.43 -13.70 -8.09
CA GLY A 206 27.71 -12.95 -7.05
C GLY A 206 26.90 -11.79 -7.61
N MET A 207 27.51 -10.99 -8.47
CA MET A 207 26.83 -9.83 -9.11
C MET A 207 25.77 -10.28 -10.13
N ALA A 208 26.04 -11.33 -10.90
CA ALA A 208 25.09 -11.88 -11.84
C ALA A 208 23.82 -12.36 -11.14
N ARG A 209 23.96 -13.13 -10.05
CA ARG A 209 22.82 -13.60 -9.23
C ARG A 209 22.04 -12.44 -8.59
N ALA A 210 22.70 -11.45 -8.01
CA ALA A 210 22.04 -10.32 -7.38
C ALA A 210 21.21 -9.50 -8.42
N ARG A 211 21.76 -9.28 -9.61
CA ARG A 211 21.05 -8.59 -10.69
C ARG A 211 19.90 -9.42 -11.24
N ALA A 212 20.10 -10.73 -11.44
CA ALA A 212 19.03 -11.63 -11.89
C ALA A 212 17.87 -11.64 -10.89
N GLN A 213 18.15 -11.79 -9.60
CA GLN A 213 17.14 -11.78 -8.55
C GLN A 213 16.35 -10.46 -8.51
N PHE A 214 17.04 -9.32 -8.64
CA PHE A 214 16.38 -8.03 -8.74
C PHE A 214 15.46 -7.95 -9.95
N SER A 215 15.97 -8.33 -11.13
CA SER A 215 15.22 -8.27 -12.40
C SER A 215 14.03 -9.24 -12.40
N CYS A 216 14.21 -10.47 -11.90
CA CYS A 216 13.13 -11.44 -11.76
C CYS A 216 12.00 -10.89 -10.91
N ASN A 217 12.31 -10.33 -9.75
CA ASN A 217 11.33 -9.73 -8.86
C ASN A 217 10.64 -8.51 -9.52
N PHE A 218 11.41 -7.66 -10.23
CA PHE A 218 10.89 -6.47 -10.89
C PHE A 218 9.91 -6.82 -12.02
N PHE A 219 10.29 -7.72 -12.92
CA PHE A 219 9.43 -8.14 -14.02
C PHE A 219 8.19 -8.91 -13.55
N ALA A 220 8.33 -9.72 -12.50
CA ALA A 220 7.21 -10.45 -11.90
C ALA A 220 6.12 -9.51 -11.36
N CYS A 221 6.47 -8.30 -10.87
CA CYS A 221 5.48 -7.29 -10.46
C CYS A 221 4.56 -6.85 -11.60
N ALA A 222 5.00 -6.97 -12.85
CA ALA A 222 4.20 -6.67 -14.04
C ALA A 222 3.55 -7.92 -14.68
N GLY A 223 3.68 -9.10 -14.05
CA GLY A 223 3.17 -10.36 -14.59
C GLY A 223 4.02 -10.96 -15.72
N ILE A 224 5.26 -10.47 -15.91
CA ILE A 224 6.19 -10.99 -16.90
C ILE A 224 6.93 -12.20 -16.32
N ARG A 225 6.83 -13.35 -16.97
CA ARG A 225 7.57 -14.54 -16.56
C ARG A 225 9.04 -14.39 -16.89
N VAL A 226 9.89 -14.64 -15.91
CA VAL A 226 11.33 -14.63 -16.13
C VAL A 226 11.83 -16.06 -16.26
N GLU A 227 12.57 -16.32 -17.34
CA GLU A 227 13.33 -17.56 -17.53
C GLU A 227 14.76 -17.30 -17.06
N ASP A 228 15.03 -17.77 -15.85
CA ASP A 228 16.35 -17.70 -15.23
C ASP A 228 17.21 -18.90 -15.62
N ASN A 229 18.50 -18.77 -15.49
CA ASN A 229 19.46 -19.83 -15.76
C ASN A 229 20.57 -19.83 -14.71
N THR A 230 21.39 -20.88 -14.73
CA THR A 230 22.43 -21.05 -13.73
C THR A 230 23.59 -20.09 -13.93
N PHE A 231 24.02 -19.87 -15.15
CA PHE A 231 25.12 -18.96 -15.49
C PHE A 231 25.71 -19.29 -16.88
N PHE A 232 26.11 -18.27 -17.63
CA PHE A 232 26.90 -18.41 -18.87
C PHE A 232 28.29 -17.83 -18.69
N LYS A 233 29.30 -18.44 -19.32
CA LYS A 233 30.69 -17.96 -19.25
C LYS A 233 30.92 -16.71 -20.09
N SER A 234 30.18 -16.59 -21.20
CA SER A 234 30.21 -15.42 -22.07
C SER A 234 28.81 -15.09 -22.61
N VAL A 235 28.68 -13.95 -23.25
CA VAL A 235 27.42 -13.53 -23.89
C VAL A 235 27.10 -14.39 -25.12
N GLU A 236 28.15 -14.88 -25.83
CA GLU A 236 28.01 -15.73 -27.00
C GLU A 236 27.53 -17.14 -26.68
N GLU A 237 27.76 -17.59 -25.44
CA GLU A 237 27.31 -18.91 -24.97
C GLU A 237 25.82 -18.92 -24.65
N GLY A 238 25.26 -17.78 -24.28
CA GLY A 238 23.86 -17.65 -23.85
C GLY A 238 22.92 -17.17 -24.95
#